data_2b85f0de37b88b0d576d9f4922556426
#
_entry.id   2b85f0de37b88b0d576d9f4922556426
#
_cell.length_a   1.000
_cell.length_b   1.000
_cell.length_c   1.000
_cell.angle_alpha   90.00
_cell.angle_beta   90.00
_cell.angle_gamma   90.00
#
_symmetry.space_group_name_H-M   'P 1'
#
loop_
_entity.id
_entity.type
_entity.pdbx_description
1 polymer ?
#
loop_
_entity_poly.entity_id
_entity_poly.type
_entity_poly.pdbx_seq_one_letter_code
_entity_poly.pdbx_strand_id
1 'polypeptide(L)'
;KEWLEQEKWNHNLHNQSDRIHGITKIQSEYTYGKSRIDLYVEAQDRKILIEVKGVTLEENGVVRFPDAPSERAVKHVHELKEALKEGYECYVFFVIQMSGVRYFTPNMDTHPEFKEALKEAAEAGVHVVAYDCSVREDEIRIQDPVPVILENPELYELSQVLVPWYQKARRDLPWRHTTDPYRIWVSEIMLQQTRVEAVKRYYARFMEALPNVNALANVEEDKLLKLWEGLGY
;
A
#
# COMPACT_ATOMS: atom_id res chain seq x y z
N LYS A 1 -1.08 -22.65 10.89
CA LYS A 1 -2.30 -23.44 10.66
C LYS A 1 -3.40 -23.05 11.64
N GLU A 2 -3.18 -23.18 12.95
CA GLU A 2 -4.16 -22.82 14.01
C GLU A 2 -4.68 -21.39 13.88
N TRP A 3 -3.83 -20.44 13.53
CA TRP A 3 -4.20 -19.03 13.33
C TRP A 3 -5.16 -18.84 12.16
N LEU A 4 -4.99 -19.59 11.06
CA LEU A 4 -5.93 -19.63 9.94
C LEU A 4 -7.25 -20.30 10.32
N GLU A 5 -7.19 -21.42 11.07
CA GLU A 5 -8.38 -22.12 11.54
C GLU A 5 -9.26 -21.28 12.49
N GLN A 6 -8.64 -20.33 13.21
CA GLN A 6 -9.35 -19.38 14.09
C GLN A 6 -9.89 -18.15 13.33
N GLU A 7 -9.78 -18.09 12.01
CA GLU A 7 -10.17 -16.96 11.16
C GLU A 7 -9.57 -15.60 11.58
N LYS A 8 -8.51 -15.60 12.40
CA LYS A 8 -7.85 -14.39 12.90
C LYS A 8 -7.18 -13.57 11.81
N TRP A 9 -6.86 -14.20 10.69
CA TRP A 9 -6.40 -13.55 9.46
C TRP A 9 -7.31 -12.41 9.00
N ASN A 10 -8.62 -12.57 9.23
CA ASN A 10 -9.64 -11.69 8.66
C ASN A 10 -9.77 -10.33 9.36
N HIS A 11 -9.20 -10.15 10.55
CA HIS A 11 -9.42 -8.93 11.32
C HIS A 11 -8.74 -7.68 10.76
N ASN A 12 -7.70 -7.83 9.93
CA ASN A 12 -6.82 -6.74 9.52
C ASN A 12 -6.73 -6.51 7.99
N LEU A 13 -7.50 -7.24 7.19
CA LEU A 13 -7.60 -6.99 5.75
C LEU A 13 -8.51 -5.78 5.50
N HIS A 14 -7.99 -4.77 4.79
CA HIS A 14 -8.68 -3.49 4.54
C HIS A 14 -9.95 -3.64 3.70
N ASN A 15 -10.03 -4.70 2.87
CA ASN A 15 -11.22 -5.01 2.06
C ASN A 15 -11.95 -6.21 2.64
N GLN A 16 -13.28 -6.13 2.75
CA GLN A 16 -14.11 -7.27 3.16
C GLN A 16 -14.03 -8.44 2.17
N SER A 17 -13.74 -8.17 0.90
CA SER A 17 -13.56 -9.18 -0.16
C SER A 17 -12.34 -10.07 0.05
N ASP A 18 -11.31 -9.57 0.76
CA ASP A 18 -10.05 -10.29 0.95
C ASP A 18 -10.10 -11.27 2.13
N ARG A 19 -11.17 -11.21 2.91
CA ARG A 19 -11.36 -12.11 4.06
C ARG A 19 -11.59 -13.55 3.61
N ILE A 20 -10.87 -14.48 4.23
CA ILE A 20 -11.04 -15.91 4.00
C ILE A 20 -12.08 -16.42 4.99
N HIS A 21 -13.27 -16.75 4.48
CA HIS A 21 -14.36 -17.33 5.26
C HIS A 21 -14.72 -18.73 4.74
N GLY A 22 -15.27 -19.56 5.63
CA GLY A 22 -15.75 -20.88 5.22
C GLY A 22 -14.63 -21.79 4.76
N ILE A 23 -13.53 -21.84 5.51
CA ILE A 23 -12.40 -22.74 5.23
C ILE A 23 -12.87 -24.18 5.39
N THR A 24 -12.73 -24.98 4.33
CA THR A 24 -13.11 -26.39 4.28
C THR A 24 -11.89 -27.32 4.36
N LYS A 25 -10.72 -26.83 3.94
CA LYS A 25 -9.49 -27.63 3.97
C LYS A 25 -8.26 -26.77 4.18
N ILE A 26 -7.33 -27.23 5.03
CA ILE A 26 -5.97 -26.70 5.14
C ILE A 26 -4.97 -27.84 5.04
N GLN A 27 -4.09 -27.77 4.07
CA GLN A 27 -3.04 -28.75 3.85
C GLN A 27 -1.67 -28.07 3.94
N SER A 28 -0.81 -28.57 4.82
CA SER A 28 0.59 -28.16 4.91
C SER A 28 1.44 -28.89 3.86
N GLU A 29 2.53 -28.24 3.45
CA GLU A 29 3.50 -28.82 2.48
C GLU A 29 2.84 -29.32 1.18
N TYR A 30 2.01 -28.47 0.59
CA TYR A 30 1.29 -28.78 -0.64
C TYR A 30 2.25 -28.79 -1.84
N THR A 31 2.23 -29.88 -2.61
CA THR A 31 3.03 -29.98 -3.83
C THR A 31 2.34 -29.23 -4.95
N TYR A 32 2.96 -28.14 -5.42
CA TYR A 32 2.56 -27.40 -6.59
C TYR A 32 3.71 -27.42 -7.63
N GLY A 33 3.45 -27.97 -8.81
CA GLY A 33 4.47 -28.12 -9.83
C GLY A 33 5.67 -28.95 -9.34
N LYS A 34 6.84 -28.31 -9.27
CA LYS A 34 8.09 -28.93 -8.80
C LYS A 34 8.49 -28.49 -7.39
N SER A 35 7.66 -27.72 -6.72
CA SER A 35 7.94 -27.17 -5.39
C SER A 35 6.90 -27.58 -4.36
N ARG A 36 7.23 -27.37 -3.11
CA ARG A 36 6.35 -27.52 -1.96
C ARG A 36 6.05 -26.13 -1.43
N ILE A 37 4.78 -25.73 -1.50
CA ILE A 37 4.26 -24.52 -0.91
C ILE A 37 3.82 -24.84 0.52
N ASP A 38 4.09 -23.93 1.45
CA ASP A 38 3.92 -24.18 2.88
C ASP A 38 2.48 -24.50 3.25
N LEU A 39 1.48 -23.79 2.66
CA LEU A 39 0.07 -24.04 2.95
C LEU A 39 -0.78 -23.92 1.68
N TYR A 40 -1.74 -24.85 1.58
CA TYR A 40 -2.84 -24.81 0.64
C TYR A 40 -4.16 -24.74 1.42
N VAL A 41 -5.04 -23.84 1.03
CA VAL A 41 -6.33 -23.62 1.69
C VAL A 41 -7.45 -23.65 0.65
N GLU A 42 -8.53 -24.40 0.95
CA GLU A 42 -9.80 -24.33 0.23
C GLU A 42 -10.81 -23.59 1.12
N ALA A 43 -11.43 -22.56 0.58
CA ALA A 43 -12.42 -21.76 1.27
C ALA A 43 -13.51 -21.32 0.29
N GLN A 44 -14.71 -21.86 0.42
CA GLN A 44 -15.79 -21.67 -0.56
C GLN A 44 -15.30 -22.06 -1.97
N ASP A 45 -15.36 -21.14 -2.94
CA ASP A 45 -14.91 -21.35 -4.31
C ASP A 45 -13.44 -20.97 -4.55
N ARG A 46 -12.69 -20.61 -3.48
CA ARG A 46 -11.31 -20.12 -3.55
C ARG A 46 -10.30 -21.22 -3.24
N LYS A 47 -9.26 -21.32 -4.06
CA LYS A 47 -8.08 -22.16 -3.83
C LYS A 47 -6.89 -21.24 -3.58
N ILE A 48 -6.30 -21.34 -2.41
CA ILE A 48 -5.33 -20.37 -1.90
C ILE A 48 -4.01 -21.08 -1.66
N LEU A 49 -2.91 -20.49 -2.16
CA LEU A 49 -1.56 -20.91 -1.90
C LEU A 49 -0.86 -19.86 -1.02
N ILE A 50 -0.23 -20.30 0.06
CA ILE A 50 0.47 -19.41 0.99
C ILE A 50 1.89 -19.93 1.20
N GLU A 51 2.85 -19.11 0.83
CA GLU A 51 4.26 -19.32 1.14
C GLU A 51 4.63 -18.48 2.36
N VAL A 52 5.17 -19.09 3.39
CA VAL A 52 5.51 -18.47 4.67
C VAL A 52 7.01 -18.18 4.75
N LYS A 53 7.38 -16.98 5.17
CA LYS A 53 8.76 -16.56 5.39
C LYS A 53 8.94 -16.03 6.80
N GLY A 54 9.79 -16.68 7.58
CA GLY A 54 10.23 -16.17 8.88
C GLY A 54 11.17 -14.97 8.71
N VAL A 55 10.94 -13.90 9.45
CA VAL A 55 11.74 -12.68 9.41
C VAL A 55 12.31 -12.40 10.79
N THR A 56 13.64 -12.30 10.87
CA THR A 56 14.39 -12.07 12.12
C THR A 56 15.38 -10.91 12.01
N LEU A 57 15.69 -10.44 10.79
CA LEU A 57 16.61 -9.32 10.58
C LEU A 57 15.86 -8.01 10.82
N GLU A 58 16.28 -7.27 11.84
CA GLU A 58 15.73 -5.98 12.22
C GLU A 58 16.85 -4.96 12.44
N GLU A 59 16.66 -3.75 11.94
CA GLU A 59 17.49 -2.59 12.20
C GLU A 59 16.64 -1.34 12.37
N ASN A 60 16.68 -0.68 13.52
CA ASN A 60 15.96 0.56 13.83
C ASN A 60 14.44 0.48 13.59
N GLY A 61 13.83 -0.66 13.91
CA GLY A 61 12.42 -0.94 13.71
C GLY A 61 12.04 -1.35 12.28
N VAL A 62 13.00 -1.42 11.36
CA VAL A 62 12.79 -1.87 9.99
C VAL A 62 13.19 -3.34 9.87
N VAL A 63 12.27 -4.17 9.44
CA VAL A 63 12.55 -5.60 9.23
C VAL A 63 12.76 -5.90 7.75
N ARG A 64 13.71 -6.77 7.47
CA ARG A 64 14.14 -7.10 6.11
C ARG A 64 14.19 -8.61 5.88
N PHE A 65 13.93 -9.01 4.63
CA PHE A 65 14.11 -10.39 4.15
C PHE A 65 14.60 -10.36 2.69
N PRO A 66 15.47 -11.29 2.29
CA PRO A 66 16.11 -12.32 3.11
C PRO A 66 17.32 -11.78 3.91
N ASP A 67 17.71 -12.51 4.95
CA ASP A 67 18.93 -12.25 5.73
C ASP A 67 20.20 -12.77 5.03
N ALA A 68 20.04 -13.75 4.13
CA ALA A 68 21.07 -14.29 3.24
C ALA A 68 20.50 -14.54 1.84
N PRO A 69 21.31 -14.56 0.76
CA PRO A 69 20.84 -14.84 -0.59
C PRO A 69 20.05 -16.15 -0.67
N SER A 70 18.85 -16.12 -1.26
CA SER A 70 17.93 -17.25 -1.30
C SER A 70 17.27 -17.44 -2.66
N GLU A 71 17.93 -18.17 -3.56
CA GLU A 71 17.37 -18.56 -4.86
C GLU A 71 16.03 -19.31 -4.72
N ARG A 72 15.92 -20.10 -3.65
CA ARG A 72 14.67 -20.81 -3.34
C ARG A 72 13.53 -19.84 -3.07
N ALA A 73 13.77 -18.73 -2.39
CA ALA A 73 12.75 -17.73 -2.12
C ALA A 73 12.27 -17.06 -3.42
N VAL A 74 13.19 -16.69 -4.31
CA VAL A 74 12.88 -16.14 -5.64
C VAL A 74 12.04 -17.13 -6.45
N LYS A 75 12.48 -18.39 -6.50
CA LYS A 75 11.74 -19.45 -7.21
C LYS A 75 10.31 -19.61 -6.71
N HIS A 76 10.08 -19.64 -5.40
CA HIS A 76 8.75 -19.79 -4.83
C HIS A 76 7.84 -18.58 -5.17
N VAL A 77 8.39 -17.36 -5.17
CA VAL A 77 7.65 -16.16 -5.58
C VAL A 77 7.21 -16.26 -7.05
N HIS A 78 8.09 -16.69 -7.94
CA HIS A 78 7.76 -16.91 -9.35
C HIS A 78 6.69 -18.00 -9.53
N GLU A 79 6.75 -19.09 -8.78
CA GLU A 79 5.75 -20.15 -8.84
C GLU A 79 4.38 -19.67 -8.37
N LEU A 80 4.30 -18.83 -7.34
CA LEU A 80 3.03 -18.21 -6.93
C LEU A 80 2.49 -17.28 -8.02
N LYS A 81 3.34 -16.52 -8.70
CA LYS A 81 2.94 -15.68 -9.85
C LYS A 81 2.36 -16.53 -11.00
N GLU A 82 2.95 -17.68 -11.29
CA GLU A 82 2.39 -18.60 -12.30
C GLU A 82 1.07 -19.24 -11.84
N ALA A 83 0.93 -19.57 -10.56
CA ALA A 83 -0.28 -20.17 -10.02
C ALA A 83 -1.52 -19.24 -10.12
N LEU A 84 -1.34 -17.91 -10.14
CA LEU A 84 -2.43 -16.98 -10.42
C LEU A 84 -3.10 -17.26 -11.76
N LYS A 85 -2.34 -17.65 -12.80
CA LYS A 85 -2.86 -17.95 -14.14
C LYS A 85 -3.73 -19.22 -14.17
N GLU A 86 -3.54 -20.09 -13.18
CA GLU A 86 -4.31 -21.32 -12.98
C GLU A 86 -5.54 -21.11 -12.06
N GLY A 87 -5.79 -19.87 -11.64
CA GLY A 87 -6.92 -19.48 -10.81
C GLY A 87 -6.72 -19.67 -9.31
N TYR A 88 -5.49 -19.85 -8.86
CA TYR A 88 -5.18 -19.79 -7.45
C TYR A 88 -5.10 -18.34 -6.97
N GLU A 89 -5.50 -18.11 -5.74
CA GLU A 89 -5.16 -16.90 -5.00
C GLU A 89 -3.88 -17.15 -4.21
N CYS A 90 -2.92 -16.25 -4.32
CA CYS A 90 -1.57 -16.49 -3.85
C CYS A 90 -1.09 -15.46 -2.84
N TYR A 91 -0.42 -15.94 -1.78
CA TYR A 91 0.12 -15.11 -0.71
C TYR A 91 1.59 -15.42 -0.45
N VAL A 92 2.40 -14.36 -0.28
CA VAL A 92 3.67 -14.42 0.43
C VAL A 92 3.43 -13.84 1.82
N PHE A 93 3.56 -14.67 2.85
CA PHE A 93 3.26 -14.32 4.22
C PHE A 93 4.54 -14.22 5.06
N PHE A 94 4.90 -13.01 5.44
CA PHE A 94 6.05 -12.76 6.31
C PHE A 94 5.63 -12.82 7.78
N VAL A 95 6.24 -13.76 8.53
CA VAL A 95 6.08 -13.90 9.97
C VAL A 95 7.28 -13.25 10.64
N ILE A 96 7.06 -12.06 11.18
CA ILE A 96 8.10 -11.28 11.86
C ILE A 96 8.17 -11.74 13.30
N GLN A 97 9.27 -12.46 13.64
CA GLN A 97 9.43 -13.13 14.94
C GLN A 97 9.83 -12.16 16.06
N MET A 98 9.20 -11.00 16.09
CA MET A 98 9.34 -9.94 17.09
C MET A 98 8.13 -9.01 17.04
N SER A 99 7.98 -8.12 18.01
CA SER A 99 6.91 -7.12 18.08
C SER A 99 7.44 -5.69 18.03
N GLY A 100 6.55 -4.74 17.73
CA GLY A 100 6.88 -3.32 17.79
C GLY A 100 7.73 -2.80 16.63
N VAL A 101 7.73 -3.49 15.51
CA VAL A 101 8.42 -3.07 14.29
C VAL A 101 7.63 -2.00 13.53
N ARG A 102 8.31 -1.21 12.71
CA ARG A 102 7.70 -0.09 11.98
C ARG A 102 7.14 -0.50 10.62
N TYR A 103 7.93 -1.23 9.84
CA TYR A 103 7.54 -1.77 8.54
C TYR A 103 8.51 -2.87 8.08
N PHE A 104 8.04 -3.64 7.10
CA PHE A 104 8.82 -4.63 6.36
C PHE A 104 9.23 -4.07 4.99
N THR A 105 10.46 -4.35 4.56
CA THR A 105 10.94 -4.10 3.20
C THR A 105 11.86 -5.22 2.71
N PRO A 106 11.89 -5.56 1.40
CA PRO A 106 12.87 -6.48 0.86
C PRO A 106 14.30 -6.01 1.09
N ASN A 107 15.20 -6.94 1.38
CA ASN A 107 16.62 -6.65 1.62
C ASN A 107 17.39 -6.55 0.30
N MET A 108 17.49 -5.34 -0.24
CA MET A 108 18.20 -5.06 -1.49
C MET A 108 19.71 -5.29 -1.41
N ASP A 109 20.30 -5.07 -0.22
CA ASP A 109 21.75 -5.21 -0.05
C ASP A 109 22.17 -6.67 -0.08
N THR A 110 21.27 -7.55 0.34
CA THR A 110 21.54 -8.99 0.40
C THR A 110 21.12 -9.72 -0.88
N HIS A 111 19.94 -9.42 -1.43
CA HIS A 111 19.38 -10.14 -2.59
C HIS A 111 18.44 -9.25 -3.42
N PRO A 112 18.97 -8.41 -4.30
CA PRO A 112 18.17 -7.52 -5.17
C PRO A 112 17.12 -8.26 -6.01
N GLU A 113 17.47 -9.45 -6.52
CA GLU A 113 16.59 -10.28 -7.35
C GLU A 113 15.33 -10.73 -6.62
N PHE A 114 15.42 -10.92 -5.30
CA PHE A 114 14.25 -11.24 -4.49
C PHE A 114 13.27 -10.05 -4.44
N LYS A 115 13.79 -8.82 -4.31
CA LYS A 115 12.94 -7.62 -4.33
C LYS A 115 12.20 -7.50 -5.65
N GLU A 116 12.90 -7.63 -6.77
CA GLU A 116 12.29 -7.52 -8.09
C GLU A 116 11.22 -8.61 -8.30
N ALA A 117 11.52 -9.86 -7.95
CA ALA A 117 10.57 -10.95 -8.04
C ALA A 117 9.32 -10.70 -7.18
N LEU A 118 9.51 -10.22 -5.94
CA LEU A 118 8.40 -9.94 -5.01
C LEU A 118 7.53 -8.79 -5.50
N LYS A 119 8.16 -7.73 -6.04
CA LYS A 119 7.47 -6.60 -6.65
C LYS A 119 6.64 -7.04 -7.86
N GLU A 120 7.24 -7.73 -8.82
CA GLU A 120 6.55 -8.26 -10.00
C GLU A 120 5.38 -9.17 -9.64
N ALA A 121 5.54 -10.01 -8.59
CA ALA A 121 4.48 -10.88 -8.11
C ALA A 121 3.32 -10.07 -7.51
N ALA A 122 3.62 -9.04 -6.71
CA ALA A 122 2.62 -8.15 -6.14
C ALA A 122 1.83 -7.39 -7.24
N GLU A 123 2.54 -6.87 -8.26
CA GLU A 123 1.92 -6.22 -9.42
C GLU A 123 1.05 -7.18 -10.24
N ALA A 124 1.41 -8.45 -10.28
CA ALA A 124 0.62 -9.49 -10.94
C ALA A 124 -0.62 -9.95 -10.13
N GLY A 125 -0.70 -9.60 -8.84
CA GLY A 125 -1.83 -9.94 -7.97
C GLY A 125 -1.52 -10.92 -6.83
N VAL A 126 -0.25 -11.27 -6.58
CA VAL A 126 0.13 -12.00 -5.38
C VAL A 126 0.04 -11.07 -4.17
N HIS A 127 -0.68 -11.48 -3.16
CA HIS A 127 -0.80 -10.72 -1.91
C HIS A 127 0.47 -10.86 -1.08
N VAL A 128 1.12 -9.75 -0.79
CA VAL A 128 2.31 -9.69 0.06
C VAL A 128 1.91 -9.12 1.40
N VAL A 129 1.97 -9.91 2.46
CA VAL A 129 1.51 -9.53 3.79
C VAL A 129 2.56 -9.85 4.84
N ALA A 130 2.64 -9.03 5.87
CA ALA A 130 3.56 -9.19 6.98
C ALA A 130 2.81 -8.99 8.31
N TYR A 131 3.13 -9.84 9.27
CA TYR A 131 2.57 -9.76 10.62
C TYR A 131 3.68 -9.89 11.65
N ASP A 132 3.58 -9.12 12.71
CA ASP A 132 4.46 -9.25 13.85
C ASP A 132 4.00 -10.36 14.81
N CYS A 133 4.85 -10.67 15.77
CA CYS A 133 4.57 -11.71 16.75
C CYS A 133 4.87 -11.23 18.16
N SER A 134 4.02 -11.63 19.11
CA SER A 134 4.49 -11.68 20.49
C SER A 134 5.33 -12.94 20.68
N VAL A 135 6.49 -12.75 21.26
CA VAL A 135 7.44 -13.82 21.53
C VAL A 135 7.63 -13.95 23.02
N ARG A 136 7.47 -15.17 23.52
CA ARG A 136 7.72 -15.58 24.91
C ARG A 136 8.67 -16.78 24.89
N GLU A 137 9.16 -17.20 26.04
CA GLU A 137 10.12 -18.32 26.15
C GLU A 137 9.59 -19.62 25.54
N ASP A 138 8.28 -19.85 25.62
CA ASP A 138 7.60 -21.08 25.21
C ASP A 138 6.58 -20.90 24.07
N GLU A 139 6.41 -19.65 23.57
CA GLU A 139 5.34 -19.37 22.63
C GLU A 139 5.66 -18.22 21.66
N ILE A 140 5.28 -18.40 20.39
CA ILE A 140 5.23 -17.35 19.38
C ILE A 140 3.80 -17.24 18.88
N ARG A 141 3.20 -16.05 18.99
CA ARG A 141 1.85 -15.77 18.49
C ARG A 141 1.86 -14.61 17.49
N ILE A 142 1.29 -14.85 16.32
CA ILE A 142 1.04 -13.79 15.33
C ILE A 142 0.05 -12.78 15.93
N GLN A 143 0.35 -11.47 15.77
CA GLN A 143 -0.44 -10.38 16.32
C GLN A 143 -0.94 -9.42 15.23
N ASP A 144 -0.23 -8.33 15.02
CA ASP A 144 -0.70 -7.21 14.21
C ASP A 144 -0.08 -7.17 12.81
N PRO A 145 -0.81 -6.65 11.82
CA PRO A 145 -0.24 -6.46 10.48
C PRO A 145 0.83 -5.37 10.51
N VAL A 146 1.91 -5.63 9.80
CA VAL A 146 3.03 -4.71 9.61
C VAL A 146 2.98 -4.15 8.19
N PRO A 147 3.11 -2.83 7.99
CA PRO A 147 3.18 -2.25 6.65
C PRO A 147 4.26 -2.90 5.79
N VAL A 148 3.92 -3.27 4.56
CA VAL A 148 4.85 -3.82 3.57
C VAL A 148 5.21 -2.73 2.57
N ILE A 149 6.48 -2.34 2.53
CA ILE A 149 7.00 -1.28 1.66
C ILE A 149 7.95 -1.90 0.65
N LEU A 150 7.45 -2.17 -0.54
CA LEU A 150 8.22 -2.81 -1.62
C LEU A 150 9.11 -1.82 -2.37
N GLU A 151 8.75 -0.52 -2.37
CA GLU A 151 9.46 0.54 -3.08
C GLU A 151 9.60 1.79 -2.22
N ASN A 152 10.71 2.48 -2.41
CA ASN A 152 10.98 3.81 -1.84
C ASN A 152 10.69 3.91 -0.33
N PRO A 153 11.31 3.07 0.52
CA PRO A 153 11.11 3.12 1.98
C PRO A 153 11.44 4.50 2.56
N GLU A 154 12.35 5.26 1.95
CA GLU A 154 12.70 6.62 2.34
C GLU A 154 11.51 7.58 2.18
N LEU A 155 10.72 7.43 1.11
CA LEU A 155 9.50 8.22 0.92
C LEU A 155 8.42 7.85 1.94
N TYR A 156 8.31 6.57 2.28
CA TYR A 156 7.42 6.13 3.35
C TYR A 156 7.82 6.78 4.68
N GLU A 157 9.09 6.73 5.07
CA GLU A 157 9.58 7.36 6.30
C GLU A 157 9.36 8.87 6.30
N LEU A 158 9.69 9.54 5.20
CA LEU A 158 9.44 10.97 5.06
C LEU A 158 7.95 11.30 5.23
N SER A 159 7.06 10.50 4.67
CA SER A 159 5.61 10.70 4.78
C SER A 159 5.11 10.60 6.23
N GLN A 160 5.69 9.69 7.04
CA GLN A 160 5.33 9.52 8.45
C GLN A 160 5.64 10.77 9.30
N VAL A 161 6.59 11.59 8.88
CA VAL A 161 6.95 12.85 9.55
C VAL A 161 6.24 14.04 8.90
N LEU A 162 6.28 14.11 7.58
CA LEU A 162 5.80 15.28 6.83
C LEU A 162 4.27 15.42 6.87
N VAL A 163 3.52 14.33 6.74
CA VAL A 163 2.06 14.40 6.70
C VAL A 163 1.47 14.85 8.04
N PRO A 164 1.85 14.31 9.21
CA PRO A 164 1.37 14.81 10.50
C PRO A 164 1.78 16.27 10.76
N TRP A 165 3.01 16.64 10.39
CA TRP A 165 3.45 18.04 10.47
C TRP A 165 2.57 18.94 9.61
N TYR A 166 2.35 18.59 8.33
CA TYR A 166 1.52 19.36 7.43
C TYR A 166 0.09 19.52 7.95
N GLN A 167 -0.51 18.44 8.47
CA GLN A 167 -1.86 18.47 9.03
C GLN A 167 -1.99 19.50 10.17
N LYS A 168 -0.95 19.66 10.99
CA LYS A 168 -0.91 20.65 12.09
C LYS A 168 -0.56 22.05 11.61
N ALA A 169 0.37 22.18 10.65
CA ALA A 169 0.97 23.45 10.24
C ALA A 169 0.30 24.10 9.03
N ARG A 170 -0.55 23.36 8.30
CA ARG A 170 -1.20 23.89 7.09
C ARG A 170 -2.05 25.11 7.39
N ARG A 171 -1.89 26.16 6.57
CA ARG A 171 -2.77 27.33 6.61
C ARG A 171 -4.19 26.93 6.22
N ASP A 172 -5.19 27.57 6.84
CA ASP A 172 -6.59 27.45 6.48
C ASP A 172 -6.86 28.20 5.19
N LEU A 173 -7.04 27.45 4.09
CA LEU A 173 -7.24 27.99 2.73
C LEU A 173 -8.40 27.28 2.04
N PRO A 174 -9.27 28.00 1.30
CA PRO A 174 -10.47 27.40 0.69
C PRO A 174 -10.20 26.16 -0.16
N TRP A 175 -9.14 26.16 -0.94
CA TRP A 175 -8.74 25.03 -1.81
C TRP A 175 -8.12 23.84 -1.06
N ARG A 176 -7.89 23.95 0.25
CA ARG A 176 -7.42 22.84 1.11
C ARG A 176 -8.54 22.07 1.81
N HIS A 177 -9.80 22.52 1.61
CA HIS A 177 -10.99 21.85 2.11
C HIS A 177 -11.71 21.00 1.04
N THR A 178 -11.08 20.79 -0.09
CA THR A 178 -11.64 20.01 -1.20
C THR A 178 -10.63 18.98 -1.72
N THR A 179 -11.13 17.88 -2.24
CA THR A 179 -10.38 16.88 -2.99
C THR A 179 -10.68 16.93 -4.49
N ASP A 180 -11.51 17.90 -4.92
CA ASP A 180 -11.87 18.11 -6.32
C ASP A 180 -10.63 18.55 -7.12
N PRO A 181 -10.14 17.76 -8.09
CA PRO A 181 -8.94 18.08 -8.86
C PRO A 181 -9.03 19.40 -9.62
N TYR A 182 -10.22 19.76 -10.14
CA TYR A 182 -10.44 21.01 -10.84
C TYR A 182 -10.22 22.21 -9.91
N ARG A 183 -10.80 22.15 -8.72
CA ARG A 183 -10.69 23.22 -7.72
C ARG A 183 -9.25 23.40 -7.23
N ILE A 184 -8.54 22.30 -7.02
CA ILE A 184 -7.14 22.32 -6.64
C ILE A 184 -6.30 22.89 -7.79
N TRP A 185 -6.48 22.40 -9.01
CA TRP A 185 -5.74 22.85 -10.20
C TRP A 185 -5.87 24.36 -10.43
N VAL A 186 -7.09 24.91 -10.38
CA VAL A 186 -7.31 26.36 -10.54
C VAL A 186 -6.56 27.16 -9.46
N SER A 187 -6.60 26.70 -8.20
CA SER A 187 -5.88 27.37 -7.12
C SER A 187 -4.36 27.39 -7.37
N GLU A 188 -3.79 26.27 -7.85
CA GLU A 188 -2.35 26.19 -8.13
C GLU A 188 -1.93 27.13 -9.26
N ILE A 189 -2.73 27.25 -10.32
CA ILE A 189 -2.46 28.21 -11.39
C ILE A 189 -2.54 29.65 -10.86
N MET A 190 -3.56 30.01 -10.08
CA MET A 190 -3.68 31.35 -9.49
C MET A 190 -2.52 31.71 -8.54
N LEU A 191 -1.97 30.70 -7.86
CA LEU A 191 -0.88 30.90 -6.89
C LEU A 191 0.53 31.03 -7.51
N GLN A 192 0.70 30.70 -8.80
CA GLN A 192 2.02 30.70 -9.43
C GLN A 192 2.71 32.05 -9.34
N GLN A 193 1.98 33.16 -9.48
CA GLN A 193 2.56 34.50 -9.46
C GLN A 193 1.83 35.49 -8.52
N THR A 194 0.81 35.02 -7.80
CA THR A 194 -0.05 35.89 -6.99
C THR A 194 0.00 35.46 -5.52
N ARG A 195 0.02 36.46 -4.62
CA ARG A 195 0.04 36.23 -3.17
C ARG A 195 -1.27 35.58 -2.72
N VAL A 196 -1.17 34.63 -1.79
CA VAL A 196 -2.31 33.85 -1.25
C VAL A 196 -3.51 34.69 -0.85
N GLU A 197 -3.29 35.82 -0.17
CA GLU A 197 -4.39 36.68 0.30
C GLU A 197 -5.16 37.36 -0.83
N ALA A 198 -4.49 37.67 -1.94
CA ALA A 198 -5.15 38.14 -3.14
C ALA A 198 -5.94 37.02 -3.81
N VAL A 199 -5.33 35.83 -3.97
CA VAL A 199 -5.96 34.66 -4.63
C VAL A 199 -7.24 34.26 -3.95
N LYS A 200 -7.39 34.34 -2.63
CA LYS A 200 -8.64 33.99 -1.92
C LYS A 200 -9.89 34.62 -2.52
N ARG A 201 -9.83 35.92 -2.85
CA ARG A 201 -10.96 36.64 -3.43
C ARG A 201 -11.22 36.26 -4.87
N TYR A 202 -10.17 36.10 -5.67
CA TYR A 202 -10.28 35.70 -7.07
C TYR A 202 -10.79 34.27 -7.19
N TYR A 203 -10.29 33.37 -6.39
CA TYR A 203 -10.70 31.98 -6.35
C TYR A 203 -12.18 31.82 -6.00
N ALA A 204 -12.68 32.52 -4.98
CA ALA A 204 -14.08 32.46 -4.62
C ALA A 204 -15.00 32.92 -5.77
N ARG A 205 -14.68 34.08 -6.37
CA ARG A 205 -15.42 34.62 -7.53
C ARG A 205 -15.36 33.68 -8.75
N PHE A 206 -14.19 33.10 -9.01
CA PHE A 206 -13.98 32.19 -10.13
C PHE A 206 -14.78 30.89 -9.93
N MET A 207 -14.73 30.29 -8.75
CA MET A 207 -15.48 29.07 -8.44
C MET A 207 -17.00 29.27 -8.45
N GLU A 208 -17.48 30.46 -8.10
CA GLU A 208 -18.89 30.82 -8.22
C GLU A 208 -19.33 30.88 -9.68
N ALA A 209 -18.53 31.53 -10.53
CA ALA A 209 -18.83 31.70 -11.94
C ALA A 209 -18.60 30.45 -12.79
N LEU A 210 -17.60 29.67 -12.46
CA LEU A 210 -17.09 28.49 -13.20
C LEU A 210 -16.84 27.33 -12.23
N PRO A 211 -17.90 26.66 -11.75
CA PRO A 211 -17.81 25.69 -10.66
C PRO A 211 -17.13 24.36 -11.03
N ASN A 212 -16.96 24.08 -12.32
CA ASN A 212 -16.37 22.83 -12.82
C ASN A 212 -15.71 23.01 -14.19
N VAL A 213 -14.98 22.02 -14.65
CA VAL A 213 -14.23 22.04 -15.90
C VAL A 213 -15.13 22.23 -17.14
N ASN A 214 -16.36 21.74 -17.12
CA ASN A 214 -17.31 21.93 -18.22
C ASN A 214 -17.75 23.39 -18.33
N ALA A 215 -18.01 24.06 -17.20
CA ALA A 215 -18.31 25.48 -17.18
C ALA A 215 -17.14 26.32 -17.71
N LEU A 216 -15.90 25.94 -17.35
CA LEU A 216 -14.69 26.58 -17.85
C LEU A 216 -14.52 26.36 -19.36
N ALA A 217 -14.74 25.14 -19.86
CA ALA A 217 -14.58 24.82 -21.27
C ALA A 217 -15.57 25.54 -22.20
N ASN A 218 -16.72 25.95 -21.66
CA ASN A 218 -17.78 26.57 -22.42
C ASN A 218 -17.94 28.09 -22.14
N VAL A 219 -17.05 28.68 -21.35
CA VAL A 219 -17.15 30.13 -21.04
C VAL A 219 -16.60 30.94 -22.23
N GLU A 220 -17.25 32.09 -22.48
CA GLU A 220 -16.75 33.09 -23.43
C GLU A 220 -15.42 33.67 -22.97
N GLU A 221 -14.47 33.86 -23.90
CA GLU A 221 -13.10 34.27 -23.60
C GLU A 221 -13.08 35.62 -22.86
N ASP A 222 -13.85 36.59 -23.28
CA ASP A 222 -13.93 37.90 -22.62
C ASP A 222 -14.36 37.78 -21.16
N LYS A 223 -15.28 36.86 -20.87
CA LYS A 223 -15.73 36.60 -19.50
C LYS A 223 -14.65 35.91 -18.68
N LEU A 224 -13.92 34.98 -19.25
CA LEU A 224 -12.80 34.32 -18.62
C LEU A 224 -11.70 35.31 -18.26
N LEU A 225 -11.29 36.13 -19.21
CA LEU A 225 -10.28 37.18 -19.03
C LEU A 225 -10.67 38.16 -17.92
N LYS A 226 -11.93 38.56 -17.87
CA LYS A 226 -12.50 39.42 -16.79
C LYS A 226 -12.41 38.78 -15.39
N LEU A 227 -12.67 37.48 -15.32
CA LEU A 227 -12.53 36.73 -14.03
C LEU A 227 -11.10 36.63 -13.58
N TRP A 228 -10.15 36.62 -14.53
CA TRP A 228 -8.70 36.49 -14.29
C TRP A 228 -7.99 37.82 -14.11
N GLU A 229 -8.59 38.93 -14.54
CA GLU A 229 -8.00 40.27 -14.52
C GLU A 229 -7.52 40.66 -13.09
N GLY A 230 -6.23 41.02 -12.97
CA GLY A 230 -5.59 41.38 -11.71
C GLY A 230 -4.88 40.24 -10.99
N LEU A 231 -4.78 39.06 -11.57
CA LEU A 231 -4.00 37.90 -11.06
C LEU A 231 -2.52 37.89 -11.54
N GLY A 232 -1.95 38.99 -11.96
CA GLY A 232 -0.51 39.12 -12.16
C GLY A 232 0.04 38.54 -13.47
N TYR A 233 -0.81 38.20 -14.43
CA TYR A 233 -0.43 37.89 -15.82
C TYR A 233 -0.87 39.01 -16.76
#